data_73db04f4d48f6dae770f97ef84ad4e68
#
_entry.id   73db04f4d48f6dae770f97ef84ad4e68
#
_cell.length_a   1.000
_cell.length_b   1.000
_cell.length_c   1.000
_cell.angle_alpha   90.00
_cell.angle_beta   90.00
_cell.angle_gamma   90.00
#
_symmetry.space_group_name_H-M   'P 1'
#
loop_
_entity.id
_entity.type
_entity.pdbx_description
1 polymer ?
#
loop_
_entity_poly.entity_id
_entity_poly.type
_entity_poly.pdbx_seq_one_letter_code
_entity_poly.pdbx_strand_id
1 'polypeptide(L)'
;MVLNVFLAILVLSIIVIVHEFGHFIIAKANGITVVEFSIGFGPKLIHFRKGETEYCIKALPFGGACTMLGDEFLEMSVIQSEEDNDEELTDEEKEAKKRKLAIENGYDMEKSFASKSVWARIAVIAAGPVFNFLLAFVCAVVIVGSLGYDPCDIDVIKDNSPATEAGLQEGDVITKVNGHKVTFYRDFYFYRAYNADKTLNITFTRDGEKMTTTVTPQHIKQQKYQVGIMMNENCLISSVTKDSPAEKAG
;
A
#
# COMPACT_ATOMS: atom_id res chain seq x y z
N MET A 1 18.92 8.56 7.98
CA MET A 1 18.77 8.05 6.60
C MET A 1 18.84 6.53 6.55
N VAL A 2 19.92 5.87 7.01
CA VAL A 2 20.07 4.39 6.97
C VAL A 2 18.93 3.64 7.67
N LEU A 3 18.51 4.08 8.85
CA LEU A 3 17.39 3.47 9.60
C LEU A 3 16.07 3.50 8.81
N ASN A 4 15.76 4.61 8.12
CA ASN A 4 14.52 4.73 7.35
C ASN A 4 14.52 3.79 6.15
N VAL A 5 15.68 3.62 5.49
CA VAL A 5 15.84 2.65 4.39
C VAL A 5 15.65 1.23 4.90
N PHE A 6 16.27 0.89 6.02
CA PHE A 6 16.11 -0.43 6.64
C PHE A 6 14.64 -0.71 7.01
N LEU A 7 13.94 0.25 7.63
CA LEU A 7 12.52 0.11 7.97
C LEU A 7 11.65 -0.04 6.72
N ALA A 8 11.94 0.70 5.64
CA ALA A 8 11.21 0.59 4.39
C ALA A 8 11.37 -0.81 3.75
N ILE A 9 12.59 -1.35 3.75
CA ILE A 9 12.88 -2.70 3.27
C ILE A 9 12.14 -3.75 4.13
N LEU A 10 12.16 -3.59 5.45
CA LEU A 10 11.47 -4.50 6.38
C LEU A 10 9.95 -4.52 6.13
N VAL A 11 9.33 -3.34 6.01
CA VAL A 11 7.89 -3.22 5.72
C VAL A 11 7.55 -3.85 4.37
N LEU A 12 8.34 -3.55 3.32
CA LEU A 12 8.16 -4.15 2.00
C LEU A 12 8.26 -5.67 2.06
N SER A 13 9.24 -6.21 2.79
CA SER A 13 9.42 -7.66 2.96
C SER A 13 8.20 -8.30 3.61
N ILE A 14 7.64 -7.70 4.65
CA ILE A 14 6.42 -8.21 5.30
C ILE A 14 5.24 -8.24 4.31
N ILE A 15 5.06 -7.16 3.54
CA ILE A 15 3.97 -7.07 2.54
C ILE A 15 4.12 -8.18 1.49
N VAL A 16 5.33 -8.40 0.98
CA VAL A 16 5.57 -9.45 -0.03
C VAL A 16 5.38 -10.84 0.58
N ILE A 17 5.89 -11.11 1.78
CA ILE A 17 5.70 -12.42 2.44
C ILE A 17 4.21 -12.73 2.64
N VAL A 18 3.40 -11.76 3.07
CA VAL A 18 1.96 -11.94 3.23
C VAL A 18 1.27 -12.17 1.88
N HIS A 19 1.71 -11.49 0.83
CA HIS A 19 1.25 -11.68 -0.53
C HIS A 19 1.49 -13.13 -1.01
N GLU A 20 2.73 -13.61 -0.91
CA GLU A 20 3.12 -14.97 -1.28
C GLU A 20 2.42 -16.02 -0.42
N PHE A 21 2.20 -15.73 0.86
CA PHE A 21 1.45 -16.60 1.76
C PHE A 21 -0.01 -16.74 1.34
N GLY A 22 -0.61 -15.68 0.77
CA GLY A 22 -1.94 -15.73 0.17
C GLY A 22 -2.00 -16.75 -0.97
N HIS A 23 -1.06 -16.69 -1.92
CA HIS A 23 -0.94 -17.65 -3.01
C HIS A 23 -0.76 -19.06 -2.46
N PHE A 24 0.14 -19.24 -1.50
CA PHE A 24 0.42 -20.52 -0.86
C PHE A 24 -0.84 -21.18 -0.27
N ILE A 25 -1.59 -20.46 0.56
CA ILE A 25 -2.78 -21.00 1.23
C ILE A 25 -3.84 -21.42 0.21
N ILE A 26 -4.14 -20.54 -0.76
CA ILE A 26 -5.20 -20.81 -1.74
C ILE A 26 -4.79 -21.90 -2.72
N ALA A 27 -3.51 -21.97 -3.11
CA ALA A 27 -2.99 -23.07 -3.91
C ALA A 27 -3.17 -24.41 -3.20
N LYS A 28 -2.74 -24.52 -1.94
CA LYS A 28 -2.92 -25.73 -1.12
C LYS A 28 -4.38 -26.10 -0.92
N ALA A 29 -5.27 -25.13 -0.68
CA ALA A 29 -6.71 -25.34 -0.53
C ALA A 29 -7.36 -25.89 -1.81
N ASN A 30 -6.83 -25.56 -2.99
CA ASN A 30 -7.29 -26.07 -4.29
C ASN A 30 -6.55 -27.34 -4.75
N GLY A 31 -5.72 -27.95 -3.90
CA GLY A 31 -4.98 -29.16 -4.22
C GLY A 31 -3.94 -28.93 -5.32
N ILE A 32 -3.32 -27.75 -5.35
CA ILE A 32 -2.18 -27.43 -6.21
C ILE A 32 -0.90 -27.72 -5.41
N THR A 33 0.03 -28.42 -6.01
CA THR A 33 1.32 -28.69 -5.41
C THR A 33 2.16 -27.42 -5.40
N VAL A 34 2.50 -26.93 -4.19
CA VAL A 34 3.50 -25.89 -4.01
C VAL A 34 4.85 -26.56 -3.78
N VAL A 35 5.77 -26.35 -4.71
CA VAL A 35 7.09 -26.97 -4.71
C VAL A 35 8.04 -26.25 -3.76
N GLU A 36 8.08 -24.92 -3.83
CA GLU A 36 8.91 -24.09 -2.97
C GLU A 36 8.11 -22.91 -2.40
N PHE A 37 8.25 -22.66 -1.12
CA PHE A 37 7.84 -21.44 -0.47
C PHE A 37 9.07 -20.78 0.16
N SER A 38 9.51 -19.66 -0.39
CA SER A 38 10.74 -19.01 0.04
C SER A 38 10.51 -17.59 0.54
N ILE A 39 11.28 -17.23 1.57
CA ILE A 39 11.39 -15.88 2.10
C ILE A 39 12.73 -15.33 1.64
N GLY A 40 12.70 -14.19 0.93
CA GLY A 40 13.89 -13.56 0.38
C GLY A 40 14.30 -14.08 -0.99
N PHE A 41 15.40 -13.54 -1.51
CA PHE A 41 16.01 -13.90 -2.80
C PHE A 41 17.46 -14.35 -2.62
N GLY A 42 18.04 -14.98 -3.66
CA GLY A 42 19.42 -15.42 -3.71
C GLY A 42 19.62 -16.84 -3.20
N PRO A 43 20.84 -17.23 -2.78
CA PRO A 43 21.14 -18.58 -2.34
C PRO A 43 20.37 -18.97 -1.07
N LYS A 44 19.99 -20.26 -0.98
CA LYS A 44 19.30 -20.82 0.17
C LYS A 44 20.25 -20.88 1.38
N LEU A 45 19.90 -20.19 2.47
CA LEU A 45 20.65 -20.26 3.74
C LEU A 45 20.14 -21.39 4.64
N ILE A 46 18.81 -21.46 4.77
CA ILE A 46 18.12 -22.48 5.56
C ILE A 46 17.00 -23.03 4.71
N HIS A 47 16.91 -24.35 4.62
CA HIS A 47 15.82 -25.01 3.92
C HIS A 47 15.43 -26.30 4.63
N PHE A 48 14.16 -26.63 4.56
CA PHE A 48 13.65 -27.92 5.01
C PHE A 48 12.42 -28.31 4.19
N ARG A 49 12.24 -29.63 3.99
CA ARG A 49 11.11 -30.15 3.21
C ARG A 49 10.06 -30.75 4.15
N LYS A 50 8.81 -30.36 3.95
CA LYS A 50 7.65 -30.90 4.65
C LYS A 50 6.59 -31.31 3.62
N GLY A 51 6.42 -32.63 3.45
CA GLY A 51 5.58 -33.20 2.39
C GLY A 51 6.15 -32.87 1.00
N GLU A 52 5.33 -32.28 0.15
CA GLU A 52 5.70 -31.93 -1.23
C GLU A 52 6.32 -30.52 -1.34
N THR A 53 6.34 -29.72 -0.26
CA THR A 53 6.80 -28.34 -0.27
C THR A 53 8.16 -28.20 0.42
N GLU A 54 9.09 -27.53 -0.22
CA GLU A 54 10.34 -27.05 0.35
C GLU A 54 10.16 -25.63 0.88
N TYR A 55 10.48 -25.41 2.15
CA TYR A 55 10.45 -24.09 2.79
C TYR A 55 11.88 -23.57 2.89
N CYS A 56 12.12 -22.34 2.38
CA CYS A 56 13.46 -21.78 2.32
C CYS A 56 13.51 -20.37 2.89
N ILE A 57 14.65 -20.06 3.54
CA ILE A 57 15.08 -18.70 3.83
C ILE A 57 16.31 -18.43 2.98
N LYS A 58 16.26 -17.38 2.14
CA LYS A 58 17.31 -17.00 1.22
C LYS A 58 18.12 -15.82 1.75
N ALA A 59 19.29 -15.57 1.18
CA ALA A 59 20.29 -14.65 1.73
C ALA A 59 19.87 -13.18 1.76
N LEU A 60 19.08 -12.75 0.79
CA LEU A 60 18.60 -11.36 0.71
C LEU A 60 17.21 -11.29 1.35
N PRO A 61 17.04 -10.59 2.48
CA PRO A 61 15.83 -10.65 3.29
C PRO A 61 14.69 -9.75 2.75
N PHE A 62 14.62 -9.55 1.46
CA PHE A 62 13.54 -8.81 0.83
C PHE A 62 12.88 -9.66 -0.26
N GLY A 63 11.53 -9.61 -0.29
CA GLY A 63 10.74 -10.41 -1.20
C GLY A 63 10.48 -11.84 -0.72
N GLY A 64 10.00 -12.66 -1.62
CA GLY A 64 9.67 -14.06 -1.42
C GLY A 64 9.20 -14.67 -2.72
N ALA A 65 8.94 -15.97 -2.72
CA ALA A 65 8.33 -16.67 -3.85
C ALA A 65 7.51 -17.88 -3.38
N CYS A 66 6.36 -18.06 -4.03
CA CYS A 66 5.52 -19.25 -3.89
C CYS A 66 5.49 -19.96 -5.23
N THR A 67 6.38 -20.94 -5.42
CA THR A 67 6.54 -21.67 -6.67
C THR A 67 5.60 -22.86 -6.73
N MET A 68 4.70 -22.88 -7.70
CA MET A 68 3.71 -23.96 -7.89
C MET A 68 4.11 -24.89 -9.03
N LEU A 69 3.70 -26.14 -8.95
CA LEU A 69 3.93 -27.09 -10.03
C LEU A 69 3.16 -26.64 -11.29
N GLY A 70 3.86 -26.53 -12.43
CA GLY A 70 3.28 -26.06 -13.69
C GLY A 70 3.14 -24.53 -13.78
N ASP A 71 3.88 -23.79 -12.98
CA ASP A 71 4.07 -22.35 -13.11
C ASP A 71 5.34 -22.08 -13.95
N GLU A 72 5.28 -21.13 -14.88
CA GLU A 72 6.41 -20.77 -15.76
C GLU A 72 7.68 -20.39 -14.99
N PHE A 73 7.54 -19.89 -13.76
CA PHE A 73 8.67 -19.53 -12.90
C PHE A 73 9.47 -20.75 -12.41
N LEU A 74 8.80 -21.89 -12.18
CA LEU A 74 9.46 -23.17 -11.89
C LEU A 74 10.27 -23.65 -13.09
N GLU A 75 9.73 -23.40 -14.26
CA GLU A 75 10.33 -23.79 -15.52
C GLU A 75 11.67 -23.08 -15.73
N MET A 76 11.79 -21.80 -15.40
CA MET A 76 13.05 -21.06 -15.49
C MET A 76 14.11 -21.49 -14.47
N SER A 77 13.71 -21.85 -13.25
CA SER A 77 14.69 -22.22 -12.20
C SER A 77 15.28 -23.63 -12.40
N VAL A 78 14.52 -24.52 -13.03
CA VAL A 78 15.00 -25.89 -13.38
C VAL A 78 15.84 -25.85 -14.67
N ILE A 79 15.51 -24.99 -15.62
CA ILE A 79 16.25 -24.83 -16.88
C ILE A 79 17.62 -24.18 -16.63
N GLN A 80 17.76 -23.23 -15.72
CA GLN A 80 19.05 -22.61 -15.37
C GLN A 80 20.09 -23.58 -14.81
N SER A 81 19.69 -24.77 -14.38
CA SER A 81 20.63 -25.81 -13.96
C SER A 81 21.12 -26.74 -15.11
N GLU A 82 20.54 -26.62 -16.33
CA GLU A 82 20.85 -27.52 -17.48
C GLU A 82 21.05 -26.77 -18.82
N GLU A 83 21.34 -25.48 -18.80
CA GLU A 83 21.33 -24.55 -19.97
C GLU A 83 22.34 -24.84 -21.10
N ASP A 84 23.09 -25.95 -21.08
CA ASP A 84 24.11 -26.15 -22.11
C ASP A 84 23.64 -26.84 -23.42
N ASN A 85 22.37 -27.28 -23.56
CA ASN A 85 21.97 -28.04 -24.77
C ASN A 85 20.53 -27.87 -25.30
N ASP A 86 19.72 -26.90 -24.83
CA ASP A 86 18.29 -26.86 -25.16
C ASP A 86 17.89 -25.81 -26.25
N GLU A 87 18.83 -25.21 -26.97
CA GLU A 87 18.50 -24.20 -28.01
C GLU A 87 17.79 -24.74 -29.27
N GLU A 88 17.78 -26.07 -29.48
CA GLU A 88 17.21 -26.71 -30.69
C GLU A 88 15.83 -27.37 -30.46
N LEU A 89 15.28 -27.38 -29.23
CA LEU A 89 14.02 -28.11 -28.95
C LEU A 89 12.79 -27.24 -29.24
N THR A 90 11.75 -27.84 -29.80
CA THR A 90 10.44 -27.19 -29.98
C THR A 90 9.73 -27.01 -28.65
N ASP A 91 8.76 -26.08 -28.56
CA ASP A 91 8.00 -25.82 -27.32
C ASP A 91 7.28 -27.07 -26.80
N GLU A 92 6.80 -27.97 -27.71
CA GLU A 92 6.17 -29.24 -27.34
C GLU A 92 7.17 -30.22 -26.72
N GLU A 93 8.39 -30.30 -27.25
CA GLU A 93 9.45 -31.15 -26.72
C GLU A 93 9.96 -30.66 -25.35
N LYS A 94 10.07 -29.38 -25.18
CA LYS A 94 10.38 -28.75 -23.88
C LYS A 94 9.30 -29.10 -22.85
N GLU A 95 8.03 -28.99 -23.19
CA GLU A 95 6.92 -29.34 -22.29
C GLU A 95 6.89 -30.81 -21.95
N ALA A 96 7.17 -31.68 -22.92
CA ALA A 96 7.26 -33.13 -22.67
C ALA A 96 8.44 -33.49 -21.79
N LYS A 97 9.61 -32.85 -21.93
CA LYS A 97 10.79 -33.04 -21.07
C LYS A 97 10.49 -32.59 -19.63
N LYS A 98 9.84 -31.44 -19.47
CA LYS A 98 9.41 -30.91 -18.17
C LYS A 98 8.45 -31.87 -17.44
N ARG A 99 7.46 -32.40 -18.16
CA ARG A 99 6.52 -33.40 -17.60
C ARG A 99 7.25 -34.66 -17.12
N LYS A 100 8.19 -35.16 -17.91
CA LYS A 100 8.98 -36.35 -17.52
C LYS A 100 9.79 -36.05 -16.25
N LEU A 101 10.48 -34.91 -16.20
CA LEU A 101 11.30 -34.52 -15.05
C LEU A 101 10.46 -34.34 -13.77
N ALA A 102 9.26 -33.79 -13.89
CA ALA A 102 8.34 -33.63 -12.76
C ALA A 102 7.89 -35.03 -12.23
N ILE A 103 7.56 -35.94 -13.13
CA ILE A 103 7.17 -37.33 -12.76
C ILE A 103 8.33 -38.09 -12.12
N GLU A 104 9.55 -37.99 -12.67
CA GLU A 104 10.76 -38.59 -12.10
C GLU A 104 11.07 -38.07 -10.70
N ASN A 105 10.79 -36.79 -10.44
CA ASN A 105 10.89 -36.17 -9.11
C ASN A 105 9.70 -36.51 -8.19
N GLY A 106 8.75 -37.35 -8.62
CA GLY A 106 7.62 -37.82 -7.82
C GLY A 106 6.47 -36.83 -7.70
N TYR A 107 6.38 -35.83 -8.57
CA TYR A 107 5.27 -34.88 -8.59
C TYR A 107 4.09 -35.42 -9.41
N ASP A 108 2.88 -35.20 -8.89
CA ASP A 108 1.63 -35.55 -9.54
C ASP A 108 1.16 -34.38 -10.43
N MET A 109 1.21 -34.55 -11.74
CA MET A 109 0.82 -33.54 -12.71
C MET A 109 -0.67 -33.17 -12.67
N GLU A 110 -1.54 -33.97 -12.08
CA GLU A 110 -2.95 -33.62 -11.85
C GLU A 110 -3.08 -32.54 -10.78
N LYS A 111 -2.04 -32.31 -9.98
CA LYS A 111 -1.94 -31.24 -8.99
C LYS A 111 -1.19 -30.02 -9.49
N SER A 112 -0.92 -29.94 -10.80
CA SER A 112 -0.30 -28.75 -11.37
C SER A 112 -1.29 -27.57 -11.42
N PHE A 113 -0.78 -26.34 -11.37
CA PHE A 113 -1.58 -25.13 -11.53
C PHE A 113 -2.39 -25.14 -12.85
N ALA A 114 -1.75 -25.55 -13.94
CA ALA A 114 -2.37 -25.62 -15.26
C ALA A 114 -3.52 -26.64 -15.35
N SER A 115 -3.46 -27.74 -14.56
CA SER A 115 -4.49 -28.79 -14.55
C SER A 115 -5.79 -28.40 -13.83
N LYS A 116 -5.76 -27.32 -13.04
CA LYS A 116 -6.90 -26.89 -12.23
C LYS A 116 -7.91 -26.06 -13.01
N SER A 117 -9.14 -26.00 -12.50
CA SER A 117 -10.20 -25.19 -13.08
C SER A 117 -9.79 -23.72 -13.19
N VAL A 118 -10.38 -23.01 -14.15
CA VAL A 118 -10.14 -21.56 -14.32
C VAL A 118 -10.41 -20.77 -13.05
N TRP A 119 -11.48 -21.13 -12.31
CA TRP A 119 -11.84 -20.47 -11.05
C TRP A 119 -10.81 -20.69 -9.95
N ALA A 120 -10.24 -21.89 -9.85
CA ALA A 120 -9.15 -22.17 -8.90
C ALA A 120 -7.91 -21.34 -9.22
N ARG A 121 -7.55 -21.24 -10.51
CA ARG A 121 -6.42 -20.42 -10.95
C ARG A 121 -6.63 -18.94 -10.68
N ILE A 122 -7.82 -18.41 -10.97
CA ILE A 122 -8.18 -17.02 -10.64
C ILE A 122 -8.11 -16.80 -9.13
N ALA A 123 -8.64 -17.70 -8.32
CA ALA A 123 -8.60 -17.60 -6.86
C ALA A 123 -7.15 -17.55 -6.34
N VAL A 124 -6.26 -18.36 -6.87
CA VAL A 124 -4.84 -18.34 -6.51
C VAL A 124 -4.19 -17.02 -6.89
N ILE A 125 -4.39 -16.54 -8.13
CA ILE A 125 -3.79 -15.27 -8.60
C ILE A 125 -4.32 -14.09 -7.77
N ALA A 126 -5.62 -14.06 -7.46
CA ALA A 126 -6.23 -13.00 -6.67
C ALA A 126 -5.85 -13.06 -5.18
N ALA A 127 -5.40 -14.21 -4.68
CA ALA A 127 -5.11 -14.41 -3.25
C ALA A 127 -4.02 -13.48 -2.73
N GLY A 128 -2.94 -13.25 -3.49
CA GLY A 128 -1.87 -12.34 -3.08
C GLY A 128 -2.38 -10.94 -2.76
N PRO A 129 -2.99 -10.22 -3.72
CA PRO A 129 -3.60 -8.92 -3.47
C PRO A 129 -4.63 -8.92 -2.35
N VAL A 130 -5.50 -9.94 -2.28
CA VAL A 130 -6.54 -10.05 -1.23
C VAL A 130 -5.91 -10.13 0.16
N PHE A 131 -4.84 -10.91 0.34
CA PHE A 131 -4.14 -11.01 1.62
C PHE A 131 -3.45 -9.70 2.00
N ASN A 132 -2.96 -8.92 1.04
CA ASN A 132 -2.44 -7.57 1.30
C ASN A 132 -3.55 -6.61 1.76
N PHE A 133 -4.75 -6.69 1.19
CA PHE A 133 -5.90 -5.93 1.69
C PHE A 133 -6.28 -6.34 3.12
N LEU A 134 -6.27 -7.65 3.43
CA LEU A 134 -6.50 -8.13 4.79
C LEU A 134 -5.45 -7.61 5.77
N LEU A 135 -4.16 -7.63 5.38
CA LEU A 135 -3.08 -7.06 6.18
C LEU A 135 -3.31 -5.57 6.43
N ALA A 136 -3.63 -4.80 5.39
CA ALA A 136 -3.90 -3.37 5.50
C ALA A 136 -5.10 -3.10 6.42
N PHE A 137 -6.15 -3.91 6.33
CA PHE A 137 -7.31 -3.81 7.21
C PHE A 137 -6.94 -4.08 8.68
N VAL A 138 -6.19 -5.14 8.95
CA VAL A 138 -5.72 -5.47 10.30
C VAL A 138 -4.85 -4.33 10.86
N CYS A 139 -3.90 -3.81 10.06
CA CYS A 139 -3.08 -2.67 10.46
C CYS A 139 -3.93 -1.43 10.76
N ALA A 140 -4.94 -1.14 9.93
CA ALA A 140 -5.84 -0.02 10.17
C ALA A 140 -6.63 -0.17 11.47
N VAL A 141 -7.16 -1.37 11.74
CA VAL A 141 -7.87 -1.66 13.00
C VAL A 141 -6.95 -1.47 14.21
N VAL A 142 -5.71 -1.95 14.13
CA VAL A 142 -4.72 -1.80 15.22
C VAL A 142 -4.37 -0.32 15.43
N ILE A 143 -4.13 0.43 14.36
CA ILE A 143 -3.80 1.85 14.43
C ILE A 143 -4.96 2.64 15.03
N VAL A 144 -6.18 2.47 14.50
CA VAL A 144 -7.36 3.19 15.00
C VAL A 144 -7.71 2.77 16.42
N GLY A 145 -7.52 1.49 16.76
CA GLY A 145 -7.77 0.99 18.12
C GLY A 145 -6.74 1.48 19.15
N SER A 146 -5.50 1.73 18.74
CA SER A 146 -4.40 2.15 19.64
C SER A 146 -4.24 3.66 19.74
N LEU A 147 -4.36 4.36 18.61
CA LEU A 147 -4.13 5.81 18.52
C LEU A 147 -5.42 6.62 18.48
N GLY A 148 -6.57 5.96 18.30
CA GLY A 148 -7.83 6.62 18.00
C GLY A 148 -7.92 7.04 16.52
N TYR A 149 -8.95 7.82 16.23
CA TYR A 149 -9.11 8.48 14.94
C TYR A 149 -9.02 10.00 15.15
N ASP A 150 -8.73 10.72 14.09
CA ASP A 150 -8.60 12.18 14.08
C ASP A 150 -10.00 12.78 13.78
N PRO A 151 -10.81 13.11 14.80
CA PRO A 151 -12.10 13.73 14.61
C PRO A 151 -11.93 15.15 14.04
N CYS A 152 -13.00 15.75 13.58
CA CYS A 152 -12.99 17.13 13.13
C CYS A 152 -13.30 18.07 14.31
N ASP A 153 -12.44 18.07 15.31
CA ASP A 153 -12.50 18.98 16.44
C ASP A 153 -11.83 20.33 16.16
N ILE A 154 -12.22 21.33 16.87
CA ILE A 154 -11.69 22.68 16.74
C ILE A 154 -10.65 22.90 17.82
N ASP A 155 -9.35 22.85 17.46
CA ASP A 155 -8.25 23.08 18.39
C ASP A 155 -8.09 24.56 18.77
N VAL A 156 -8.15 25.45 17.75
CA VAL A 156 -7.93 26.87 17.94
C VAL A 156 -8.86 27.69 17.05
N ILE A 157 -9.48 28.71 17.62
CA ILE A 157 -10.27 29.70 16.90
C ILE A 157 -9.54 31.05 16.92
N LYS A 158 -9.40 31.66 15.73
CA LYS A 158 -8.86 33.02 15.62
C LYS A 158 -9.86 34.03 16.10
N ASP A 159 -9.41 34.95 16.93
CA ASP A 159 -10.22 36.12 17.33
C ASP A 159 -10.69 36.90 16.10
N ASN A 160 -11.89 37.48 16.19
CA ASN A 160 -12.53 38.26 15.12
C ASN A 160 -12.63 37.49 13.79
N SER A 161 -12.82 36.17 13.85
CA SER A 161 -13.04 35.31 12.69
C SER A 161 -14.54 35.03 12.49
N PRO A 162 -14.98 34.67 11.26
CA PRO A 162 -16.36 34.24 11.02
C PRO A 162 -16.79 33.04 11.91
N ALA A 163 -15.85 32.20 12.32
CA ALA A 163 -16.13 31.08 13.24
C ALA A 163 -16.48 31.58 14.64
N THR A 164 -15.74 32.58 15.15
CA THR A 164 -16.01 33.23 16.44
C THR A 164 -17.36 33.95 16.42
N GLU A 165 -17.65 34.69 15.34
CA GLU A 165 -18.93 35.40 15.19
C GLU A 165 -20.11 34.43 15.11
N ALA A 166 -19.91 33.24 14.56
CA ALA A 166 -20.89 32.18 14.49
C ALA A 166 -21.08 31.42 15.81
N GLY A 167 -20.30 31.74 16.86
CA GLY A 167 -20.39 31.12 18.18
C GLY A 167 -19.75 29.74 18.29
N LEU A 168 -18.87 29.37 17.35
CA LEU A 168 -18.05 28.16 17.47
C LEU A 168 -16.99 28.37 18.56
N GLN A 169 -16.59 27.32 19.24
CA GLN A 169 -15.61 27.32 20.34
C GLN A 169 -14.57 26.21 20.17
N GLU A 170 -13.46 26.36 20.83
CA GLU A 170 -12.45 25.31 20.95
C GLU A 170 -13.07 24.09 21.66
N GLY A 171 -12.78 22.89 21.16
CA GLY A 171 -13.37 21.64 21.62
C GLY A 171 -14.69 21.25 20.94
N ASP A 172 -15.28 22.11 20.09
CA ASP A 172 -16.43 21.71 19.27
C ASP A 172 -16.03 20.63 18.24
N VAL A 173 -16.79 19.55 18.14
CA VAL A 173 -16.58 18.50 17.15
C VAL A 173 -17.55 18.65 15.99
N ILE A 174 -17.05 19.01 14.81
CA ILE A 174 -17.87 19.16 13.60
C ILE A 174 -18.31 17.79 13.09
N THR A 175 -19.62 17.58 12.95
CA THR A 175 -20.22 16.32 12.52
C THR A 175 -20.87 16.38 11.16
N LYS A 176 -21.31 17.59 10.71
CA LYS A 176 -21.86 17.79 9.36
C LYS A 176 -21.54 19.20 8.86
N VAL A 177 -21.41 19.33 7.52
CA VAL A 177 -21.33 20.61 6.81
C VAL A 177 -22.30 20.58 5.64
N ASN A 178 -23.25 21.54 5.60
CA ASN A 178 -24.30 21.63 4.58
C ASN A 178 -25.01 20.27 4.35
N GLY A 179 -25.27 19.51 5.45
CA GLY A 179 -25.91 18.20 5.41
C GLY A 179 -24.96 17.02 5.11
N HIS A 180 -23.76 17.26 4.61
CA HIS A 180 -22.76 16.22 4.38
C HIS A 180 -22.12 15.81 5.70
N LYS A 181 -22.01 14.48 5.93
CA LYS A 181 -21.37 13.92 7.13
C LYS A 181 -19.88 14.21 7.11
N VAL A 182 -19.35 14.70 8.23
CA VAL A 182 -17.93 14.90 8.50
C VAL A 182 -17.54 13.90 9.59
N THR A 183 -16.58 13.04 9.31
CA THR A 183 -16.07 12.05 10.26
C THR A 183 -14.63 12.38 10.64
N PHE A 184 -13.84 12.84 9.68
CA PHE A 184 -12.45 13.19 9.84
C PHE A 184 -12.23 14.65 9.48
N TYR A 185 -11.17 15.27 10.02
CA TYR A 185 -10.77 16.61 9.63
C TYR A 185 -10.62 16.78 8.10
N ARG A 186 -10.13 15.76 7.41
CA ARG A 186 -9.98 15.77 5.94
C ARG A 186 -11.30 15.96 5.18
N ASP A 187 -12.40 15.40 5.68
CA ASP A 187 -13.72 15.55 5.05
C ASP A 187 -14.13 17.02 5.04
N PHE A 188 -13.94 17.73 6.18
CA PHE A 188 -14.19 19.15 6.29
C PHE A 188 -13.27 19.98 5.39
N TYR A 189 -11.97 19.64 5.39
CA TYR A 189 -10.96 20.33 4.59
C TYR A 189 -11.28 20.28 3.10
N PHE A 190 -11.57 19.09 2.55
CA PHE A 190 -11.94 18.94 1.14
C PHE A 190 -13.27 19.62 0.82
N TYR A 191 -14.29 19.45 1.67
CA TYR A 191 -15.56 20.11 1.45
C TYR A 191 -15.40 21.64 1.36
N ARG A 192 -14.66 22.23 2.27
CA ARG A 192 -14.36 23.64 2.29
C ARG A 192 -13.54 24.09 1.06
N ALA A 193 -12.57 23.29 0.63
CA ALA A 193 -11.73 23.63 -0.53
C ALA A 193 -12.56 23.75 -1.83
N TYR A 194 -13.55 22.87 -2.00
CA TYR A 194 -14.45 22.91 -3.17
C TYR A 194 -15.61 23.90 -3.04
N ASN A 195 -15.85 24.48 -1.87
CA ASN A 195 -16.95 25.41 -1.60
C ASN A 195 -16.44 26.65 -0.83
N ALA A 196 -15.29 27.18 -1.21
CA ALA A 196 -14.56 28.19 -0.45
C ALA A 196 -15.32 29.51 -0.23
N ASP A 197 -16.21 29.87 -1.14
CA ASP A 197 -17.01 31.10 -1.17
C ASP A 197 -18.44 30.93 -0.66
N LYS A 198 -18.85 29.69 -0.37
CA LYS A 198 -20.22 29.39 0.05
C LYS A 198 -20.38 29.46 1.56
N THR A 199 -21.53 29.95 1.98
CA THR A 199 -21.96 29.87 3.38
C THR A 199 -22.05 28.42 3.83
N LEU A 200 -21.48 28.12 4.99
CA LEU A 200 -21.41 26.78 5.58
C LEU A 200 -22.40 26.68 6.72
N ASN A 201 -23.36 25.75 6.60
CA ASN A 201 -24.22 25.35 7.70
C ASN A 201 -23.53 24.20 8.44
N ILE A 202 -22.96 24.48 9.61
CA ILE A 202 -22.12 23.58 10.38
C ILE A 202 -22.96 22.99 11.52
N THR A 203 -23.04 21.66 11.56
CA THR A 203 -23.55 20.93 12.71
C THR A 203 -22.38 20.37 13.50
N PHE A 204 -22.34 20.66 14.78
CA PHE A 204 -21.25 20.25 15.69
C PHE A 204 -21.83 19.72 17.00
N THR A 205 -20.99 19.07 17.78
CA THR A 205 -21.30 18.58 19.13
C THR A 205 -20.42 19.30 20.12
N ARG A 206 -21.04 19.90 21.16
CA ARG A 206 -20.41 20.54 22.33
C ARG A 206 -20.96 19.92 23.57
N ASP A 207 -20.12 19.42 24.47
CA ASP A 207 -20.51 18.77 25.73
C ASP A 207 -21.56 17.66 25.56
N GLY A 208 -21.53 16.95 24.41
CA GLY A 208 -22.49 15.90 24.08
C GLY A 208 -23.79 16.39 23.45
N GLU A 209 -24.03 17.70 23.40
CA GLU A 209 -25.21 18.31 22.77
C GLU A 209 -24.95 18.67 21.30
N LYS A 210 -25.93 18.41 20.45
CA LYS A 210 -25.83 18.69 19.02
C LYS A 210 -26.38 20.05 18.71
N MET A 211 -25.55 20.90 18.14
CA MET A 211 -25.83 22.28 17.79
C MET A 211 -25.62 22.52 16.30
N THR A 212 -26.20 23.62 15.80
CA THR A 212 -26.03 24.03 14.38
C THR A 212 -25.84 25.52 14.32
N THR A 213 -24.86 25.95 13.50
CA THR A 213 -24.60 27.36 13.23
C THR A 213 -24.27 27.57 11.76
N THR A 214 -24.28 28.84 11.36
CA THR A 214 -23.98 29.23 9.98
C THR A 214 -22.74 30.11 9.95
N VAL A 215 -21.76 29.72 9.15
CA VAL A 215 -20.48 30.44 8.98
C VAL A 215 -20.35 30.91 7.55
N THR A 216 -20.18 32.21 7.35
CA THR A 216 -19.89 32.78 6.03
C THR A 216 -18.39 33.04 5.92
N PRO A 217 -17.66 32.34 5.03
CA PRO A 217 -16.23 32.53 4.87
C PRO A 217 -15.90 33.96 4.44
N GLN A 218 -14.82 34.51 4.98
CA GLN A 218 -14.28 35.83 4.59
C GLN A 218 -13.10 35.65 3.62
N HIS A 219 -13.05 36.51 2.61
CA HIS A 219 -11.89 36.64 1.74
C HIS A 219 -10.77 37.39 2.47
N ILE A 220 -9.77 36.69 2.98
CA ILE A 220 -8.60 37.32 3.58
C ILE A 220 -7.56 37.50 2.46
N LYS A 221 -7.19 38.75 2.16
CA LYS A 221 -5.97 39.05 1.41
C LYS A 221 -4.79 38.69 2.30
N GLN A 222 -4.28 37.44 2.16
CA GLN A 222 -3.02 37.07 2.81
C GLN A 222 -1.92 37.95 2.19
N GLN A 223 -1.34 38.86 2.96
CA GLN A 223 -0.03 39.41 2.64
C GLN A 223 1.00 38.25 2.81
N LYS A 224 1.32 37.58 1.71
CA LYS A 224 2.44 36.66 1.70
C LYS A 224 3.72 37.46 1.60
N TYR A 225 4.54 37.41 2.65
CA TYR A 225 5.92 37.85 2.55
C TYR A 225 6.66 36.85 1.64
N GLN A 226 7.10 37.32 0.50
CA GLN A 226 7.88 36.52 -0.45
C GLN A 226 9.30 37.06 -0.47
N VAL A 227 10.29 36.17 -0.31
CA VAL A 227 11.69 36.49 -0.53
C VAL A 227 11.97 36.57 -2.02
N GLY A 228 11.24 35.81 -2.83
CA GLY A 228 11.32 35.84 -4.30
C GLY A 228 12.40 34.94 -4.88
N ILE A 229 12.81 33.88 -4.18
CA ILE A 229 13.73 32.87 -4.69
C ILE A 229 13.01 31.54 -4.93
N MET A 230 13.39 30.84 -5.99
CA MET A 230 13.08 29.43 -6.19
C MET A 230 14.35 28.61 -6.05
N MET A 231 14.26 27.53 -5.29
CA MET A 231 15.38 26.61 -5.06
C MET A 231 15.09 25.26 -5.75
N ASN A 232 16.15 24.62 -6.22
CA ASN A 232 16.08 23.25 -6.67
C ASN A 232 16.22 22.25 -5.49
N GLU A 233 16.15 20.95 -5.78
CA GLU A 233 16.27 19.88 -4.78
C GLU A 233 17.59 19.89 -3.99
N ASN A 234 18.64 20.53 -4.53
CA ASN A 234 19.95 20.69 -3.90
C ASN A 234 20.09 21.99 -3.10
N CYS A 235 18.99 22.69 -2.83
CA CYS A 235 18.98 24.00 -2.16
C CYS A 235 19.76 25.11 -2.89
N LEU A 236 20.02 24.95 -4.19
CA LEU A 236 20.60 26.02 -5.02
C LEU A 236 19.49 26.90 -5.58
N ILE A 237 19.72 28.21 -5.62
CA ILE A 237 18.79 29.16 -6.21
C ILE A 237 18.69 28.87 -7.72
N SER A 238 17.51 28.45 -8.17
CA SER A 238 17.24 28.14 -9.59
C SER A 238 16.76 29.37 -10.36
N SER A 239 16.03 30.27 -9.70
CA SER A 239 15.60 31.54 -10.27
C SER A 239 15.26 32.54 -9.18
N VAL A 240 15.30 33.83 -9.54
CA VAL A 240 14.87 34.95 -8.70
C VAL A 240 13.69 35.63 -9.38
N THR A 241 12.64 35.88 -8.60
CA THR A 241 11.43 36.53 -9.11
C THR A 241 11.69 38.03 -9.34
N LYS A 242 11.32 38.50 -10.51
CA LYS A 242 11.45 39.94 -10.87
C LYS A 242 10.74 40.86 -9.88
N ASP A 243 11.34 42.01 -9.57
CA ASP A 243 10.85 43.01 -8.62
C ASP A 243 10.75 42.54 -7.16
N SER A 244 11.34 41.36 -6.83
CA SER A 244 11.35 40.79 -5.48
C SER A 244 12.42 41.40 -4.58
N PRO A 245 12.33 41.21 -3.25
CA PRO A 245 13.42 41.57 -2.34
C PRO A 245 14.75 40.89 -2.63
N ALA A 246 14.70 39.66 -3.14
CA ALA A 246 15.91 38.90 -3.50
C ALA A 246 16.63 39.54 -4.71
N GLU A 247 15.89 39.97 -5.74
CA GLU A 247 16.48 40.65 -6.90
C GLU A 247 17.12 41.98 -6.50
N LYS A 248 16.49 42.73 -5.58
CA LYS A 248 17.02 44.02 -5.09
C LYS A 248 18.25 43.86 -4.20
N ALA A 249 18.46 42.65 -3.65
CA ALA A 249 19.60 42.35 -2.79
C ALA A 249 20.86 41.92 -3.56
N GLY A 250 20.75 41.59 -4.86
CA GLY A 250 21.86 41.16 -5.74
C GLY A 250 21.95 39.66 -5.81
#